data_0a00ef7c6685c4afd5a7e82d34aebf3d
#
_entry.id   0a00ef7c6685c4afd5a7e82d34aebf3d
#
_cell.length_a   1.000
_cell.length_b   1.000
_cell.length_c   1.000
_cell.angle_alpha   90.00
_cell.angle_beta   90.00
_cell.angle_gamma   90.00
#
_symmetry.space_group_name_H-M   'P 1'
#
loop_
_entity.id
_entity.type
_entity.pdbx_description
1 polymer ?
#
loop_
_entity_poly.entity_id
_entity_poly.type
_entity_poly.pdbx_seq_one_letter_code
_entity_poly.pdbx_strand_id
1 'polypeptide(L)'
;VGFWAPEKEDLLRIRKELEVDADEYRQIIEKKTLNKYWGSLSGDEVKTAPNGFSKDHPDIDLIKKKQHIFIKNITDQDVHSKYFLEIIDEHFQSIRPFFDYMSNVLTTDLNGVSLLG
;
A
#
# COMPACT_ATOMS: atom_id res chain seq x y z
N VAL A 1 -2.56 -4.27 8.32
CA VAL A 1 -1.63 -3.15 8.21
C VAL A 1 -1.83 -2.45 6.88
N GLY A 2 -1.83 -1.13 6.90
CA GLY A 2 -1.98 -0.31 5.69
C GLY A 2 -2.90 0.88 5.90
N PHE A 3 -3.46 1.38 4.81
CA PHE A 3 -4.30 2.58 4.80
C PHE A 3 -5.77 2.17 4.66
N TRP A 4 -6.43 1.98 5.83
CA TRP A 4 -7.79 1.45 5.93
C TRP A 4 -8.86 2.46 5.50
N ALA A 5 -8.71 3.70 5.93
CA ALA A 5 -9.68 4.75 5.67
C ALA A 5 -8.94 6.07 5.45
N PRO A 6 -8.17 6.18 4.34
CA PRO A 6 -7.44 7.41 4.07
C PRO A 6 -8.40 8.58 3.85
N GLU A 7 -7.96 9.76 4.25
CA GLU A 7 -8.68 10.99 3.94
C GLU A 7 -8.86 11.13 2.43
N LYS A 8 -9.92 11.81 2.01
CA LYS A 8 -10.23 12.00 0.59
C LYS A 8 -9.05 12.59 -0.18
N GLU A 9 -8.37 13.56 0.42
CA GLU A 9 -7.22 14.23 -0.18
C GLU A 9 -6.03 13.30 -0.32
N ASP A 10 -5.78 12.47 0.70
CA ASP A 10 -4.70 11.49 0.70
C ASP A 10 -4.95 10.41 -0.35
N LEU A 11 -6.18 9.93 -0.44
CA LEU A 11 -6.54 8.94 -1.44
C LEU A 11 -6.37 9.49 -2.86
N LEU A 12 -6.78 10.74 -3.08
CA LEU A 12 -6.59 11.41 -4.36
C LEU A 12 -5.11 11.54 -4.70
N ARG A 13 -4.27 11.88 -3.73
CA ARG A 13 -2.83 11.99 -3.92
C ARG A 13 -2.22 10.64 -4.34
N ILE A 14 -2.62 9.57 -3.68
CA ILE A 14 -2.18 8.21 -4.02
C ILE A 14 -2.61 7.86 -5.45
N ARG A 15 -3.86 8.12 -5.79
CA ARG A 15 -4.38 7.84 -7.13
C ARG A 15 -3.63 8.60 -8.22
N LYS A 16 -3.32 9.87 -7.99
CA LYS A 16 -2.57 10.68 -8.95
C LYS A 16 -1.13 10.19 -9.14
N GLU A 17 -0.49 9.76 -8.04
CA GLU A 17 0.84 9.17 -8.14
C GLU A 17 0.82 7.90 -8.97
N LEU A 18 -0.16 7.03 -8.74
CA LEU A 18 -0.31 5.78 -9.50
C LEU A 18 -0.66 6.03 -10.96
N GLU A 19 -1.40 7.10 -11.25
CA GLU A 19 -1.71 7.49 -12.63
C GLU A 19 -0.44 7.90 -13.38
N VAL A 20 0.46 8.62 -12.73
CA VAL A 20 1.70 9.10 -13.32
C VAL A 20 2.71 7.96 -13.49
N ASP A 21 2.92 7.17 -12.44
CA ASP A 21 3.89 6.06 -12.46
C ASP A 21 3.56 5.08 -11.34
N ALA A 22 3.05 3.93 -11.71
CA ALA A 22 2.72 2.85 -10.77
C ALA A 22 3.79 1.74 -10.73
N ASP A 23 4.84 1.83 -11.53
CA ASP A 23 5.82 0.74 -11.65
C ASP A 23 6.54 0.46 -10.33
N GLU A 24 6.98 1.49 -9.64
CA GLU A 24 7.63 1.35 -8.32
C GLU A 24 6.68 0.68 -7.32
N TYR A 25 5.43 1.13 -7.28
CA TYR A 25 4.42 0.56 -6.38
C TYR A 25 4.16 -0.91 -6.69
N ARG A 26 4.03 -1.27 -7.97
CA ARG A 26 3.84 -2.66 -8.37
C ARG A 26 5.02 -3.53 -7.99
N GLN A 27 6.23 -3.06 -8.16
CA GLN A 27 7.43 -3.80 -7.75
C GLN A 27 7.42 -4.08 -6.25
N ILE A 28 6.98 -3.10 -5.45
CA ILE A 28 6.90 -3.23 -4.00
C ILE A 28 5.84 -4.25 -3.59
N ILE A 29 4.61 -4.11 -4.10
CA ILE A 29 3.49 -4.99 -3.69
C ILE A 29 3.61 -6.41 -4.24
N GLU A 30 4.40 -6.60 -5.29
CA GLU A 30 4.64 -7.91 -5.90
C GLU A 30 5.94 -8.56 -5.44
N LYS A 31 6.67 -7.91 -4.54
CA LYS A 31 7.93 -8.45 -4.03
C LYS A 31 7.70 -9.76 -3.29
N LYS A 32 8.49 -10.78 -3.62
CA LYS A 32 8.32 -12.13 -3.08
C LYS A 32 8.39 -12.17 -1.55
N THR A 33 9.31 -11.42 -0.95
CA THR A 33 9.46 -11.36 0.50
C THR A 33 8.21 -10.80 1.16
N LEU A 34 7.66 -9.71 0.62
CA LEU A 34 6.44 -9.10 1.14
C LEU A 34 5.26 -10.06 1.02
N ASN A 35 5.08 -10.66 -0.14
CA ASN A 35 3.97 -11.57 -0.40
C ASN A 35 4.08 -12.86 0.44
N LYS A 36 5.28 -13.30 0.74
CA LYS A 36 5.51 -14.46 1.61
C LYS A 36 4.95 -14.24 3.02
N TYR A 37 5.14 -13.04 3.57
CA TYR A 37 4.72 -12.73 4.94
C TYR A 37 3.29 -12.18 5.01
N TRP A 38 2.86 -11.39 4.02
CA TRP A 38 1.60 -10.64 4.08
C TRP A 38 0.58 -11.03 3.03
N GLY A 39 0.95 -11.84 2.04
CA GLY A 39 0.06 -12.15 0.91
C GLY A 39 -0.04 -10.98 -0.06
N SER A 40 -1.20 -10.84 -0.69
CA SER A 40 -1.42 -9.80 -1.69
C SER A 40 -2.09 -8.57 -1.10
N LEU A 41 -1.94 -7.44 -1.80
CA LEU A 41 -2.62 -6.20 -1.45
C LEU A 41 -4.14 -6.42 -1.48
N SER A 42 -4.81 -5.96 -0.43
CA SER A 42 -6.26 -6.02 -0.28
C SER A 42 -6.84 -4.62 -0.19
N GLY A 43 -8.15 -4.55 -0.12
CA GLY A 43 -8.90 -3.31 0.05
C GLY A 43 -10.08 -3.25 -0.89
N ASP A 44 -11.11 -2.52 -0.49
CA ASP A 44 -12.29 -2.31 -1.32
C ASP A 44 -11.96 -1.42 -2.51
N GLU A 45 -12.75 -1.56 -3.57
CA GLU A 45 -12.61 -0.79 -4.80
C GLU A 45 -13.92 -0.11 -5.16
N VAL A 46 -13.82 1.04 -5.86
CA VAL A 46 -14.99 1.63 -6.51
C VAL A 46 -15.33 0.82 -7.77
N LYS A 47 -16.60 0.79 -8.16
CA LYS A 47 -17.06 -0.03 -9.30
C LYS A 47 -16.56 0.48 -10.64
N THR A 48 -16.43 1.80 -10.77
CA THR A 48 -16.02 2.46 -12.01
C THR A 48 -14.77 3.30 -11.75
N ALA A 49 -14.13 3.78 -12.81
CA ALA A 49 -12.99 4.68 -12.65
C ALA A 49 -13.39 5.91 -11.82
N PRO A 50 -12.55 6.31 -10.83
CA PRO A 50 -12.82 7.53 -10.08
C PRO A 50 -12.87 8.76 -10.99
N ASN A 51 -13.58 9.80 -10.56
CA ASN A 51 -13.66 11.05 -11.31
C ASN A 51 -12.26 11.60 -11.62
N GLY A 52 -12.05 11.95 -12.88
CA GLY A 52 -10.77 12.49 -13.33
C GLY A 52 -9.75 11.44 -13.77
N PHE A 53 -10.11 10.15 -13.72
CA PHE A 53 -9.21 9.05 -14.11
C PHE A 53 -9.83 8.24 -15.24
N SER A 54 -8.99 7.81 -16.18
CA SER A 54 -9.43 7.00 -17.33
C SER A 54 -9.69 5.55 -16.92
N LYS A 55 -10.82 5.01 -17.34
CA LYS A 55 -11.13 3.59 -17.16
C LYS A 55 -10.19 2.67 -17.94
N ASP A 56 -9.51 3.21 -18.93
CA ASP A 56 -8.59 2.45 -19.80
C ASP A 56 -7.13 2.54 -19.34
N HIS A 57 -6.86 3.19 -18.20
CA HIS A 57 -5.52 3.30 -17.66
C HIS A 57 -4.95 1.91 -17.33
N PRO A 58 -3.67 1.61 -17.68
CA PRO A 58 -3.08 0.29 -17.41
C PRO A 58 -3.10 -0.11 -15.94
N ASP A 59 -3.07 0.85 -15.02
CA ASP A 59 -3.04 0.62 -13.58
C ASP A 59 -4.36 0.98 -12.89
N ILE A 60 -5.46 0.97 -13.64
CA ILE A 60 -6.77 1.31 -13.09
C ILE A 60 -7.19 0.40 -11.93
N ASP A 61 -6.74 -0.85 -11.92
CA ASP A 61 -7.00 -1.78 -10.84
C ASP A 61 -6.49 -1.27 -9.49
N LEU A 62 -5.35 -0.58 -9.48
CA LEU A 62 -4.80 0.04 -8.27
C LEU A 62 -5.45 1.38 -7.98
N ILE A 63 -5.72 2.17 -9.02
CA ILE A 63 -6.33 3.50 -8.89
C ILE A 63 -7.74 3.41 -8.30
N LYS A 64 -8.48 2.35 -8.62
CA LYS A 64 -9.85 2.12 -8.11
C LYS A 64 -9.91 1.79 -6.63
N LYS A 65 -8.80 1.41 -6.00
CA LYS A 65 -8.82 1.01 -4.59
C LYS A 65 -9.16 2.19 -3.68
N LYS A 66 -10.05 1.94 -2.73
CA LYS A 66 -10.39 2.87 -1.64
C LYS A 66 -9.45 2.72 -0.45
N GLN A 67 -8.85 1.54 -0.33
CA GLN A 67 -7.98 1.16 0.77
C GLN A 67 -6.78 0.40 0.21
N HIS A 68 -5.65 0.55 0.87
CA HIS A 68 -4.42 -0.16 0.51
C HIS A 68 -3.93 -0.88 1.76
N ILE A 69 -4.31 -2.16 1.91
CA ILE A 69 -4.07 -2.92 3.13
C ILE A 69 -3.47 -4.29 2.87
N PHE A 70 -2.69 -4.74 3.84
CA PHE A 70 -2.22 -6.12 3.92
C PHE A 70 -2.70 -6.70 5.23
N ILE A 71 -3.24 -7.91 5.19
CA ILE A 71 -3.79 -8.60 6.36
C ILE A 71 -3.00 -9.87 6.60
N LYS A 72 -2.52 -10.03 7.82
CA LYS A 72 -1.87 -11.25 8.27
C LYS A 72 -2.54 -11.72 9.56
N ASN A 73 -3.11 -12.93 9.52
CA ASN A 73 -3.66 -13.56 10.70
C ASN A 73 -2.54 -14.23 11.47
N ILE A 74 -2.41 -13.90 12.75
CA ILE A 74 -1.45 -14.51 13.65
C ILE A 74 -2.15 -15.62 14.40
N THR A 75 -1.60 -16.84 14.35
CA THR A 75 -2.21 -17.99 15.03
C THR A 75 -1.88 -17.97 16.52
N ASP A 76 -2.68 -18.67 17.33
CA ASP A 76 -2.39 -18.85 18.75
C ASP A 76 -1.02 -19.51 18.97
N GLN A 77 -0.66 -20.41 18.09
CA GLN A 77 0.66 -21.06 18.13
C GLN A 77 1.80 -20.04 17.96
N ASP A 78 1.65 -19.10 17.02
CA ASP A 78 2.65 -18.03 16.81
C ASP A 78 2.76 -17.13 18.04
N VAL A 79 1.62 -16.74 18.63
CA VAL A 79 1.57 -15.87 19.81
C VAL A 79 2.29 -16.51 21.00
N HIS A 80 2.16 -17.83 21.15
CA HIS A 80 2.77 -18.57 22.25
C HIS A 80 4.20 -19.04 21.94
N SER A 81 4.71 -18.78 20.75
CA SER A 81 6.09 -19.11 20.39
C SER A 81 7.08 -18.21 21.11
N LYS A 82 8.19 -18.80 21.57
CA LYS A 82 9.28 -18.01 22.14
C LYS A 82 9.95 -17.10 21.13
N TYR A 83 9.69 -17.32 19.84
CA TYR A 83 10.22 -16.51 18.74
C TYR A 83 9.23 -15.46 18.25
N PHE A 84 8.15 -15.23 18.99
CA PHE A 84 7.05 -14.33 18.55
C PHE A 84 7.55 -12.94 18.16
N LEU A 85 8.43 -12.33 18.96
CA LEU A 85 8.96 -10.99 18.66
C LEU A 85 9.82 -10.99 17.39
N GLU A 86 10.57 -12.06 17.14
CA GLU A 86 11.35 -12.18 15.92
C GLU A 86 10.44 -12.34 14.69
N ILE A 87 9.36 -13.11 14.81
CA ILE A 87 8.36 -13.29 13.76
C ILE A 87 7.71 -11.95 13.42
N ILE A 88 7.32 -11.19 14.42
CA ILE A 88 6.71 -9.86 14.22
C ILE A 88 7.70 -8.92 13.53
N ASP A 89 8.95 -8.90 13.99
CA ASP A 89 9.99 -8.05 13.40
C ASP A 89 10.21 -8.36 11.92
N GLU A 90 10.31 -9.64 11.56
CA GLU A 90 10.47 -10.07 10.17
C GLU A 90 9.29 -9.61 9.29
N HIS A 91 8.07 -9.71 9.81
CA HIS A 91 6.88 -9.25 9.10
C HIS A 91 6.93 -7.74 8.85
N PHE A 92 7.30 -6.95 9.85
CA PHE A 92 7.38 -5.50 9.70
C PHE A 92 8.52 -5.08 8.77
N GLN A 93 9.65 -5.76 8.82
CA GLN A 93 10.75 -5.48 7.90
C GLN A 93 10.35 -5.77 6.45
N SER A 94 9.60 -6.83 6.22
CA SER A 94 9.18 -7.21 4.87
C SER A 94 8.22 -6.21 4.24
N ILE A 95 7.42 -5.48 5.05
CA ILE A 95 6.44 -4.52 4.56
C ILE A 95 6.94 -3.06 4.59
N ARG A 96 8.12 -2.82 5.14
CA ARG A 96 8.66 -1.47 5.25
C ARG A 96 8.75 -0.71 3.93
N PRO A 97 9.16 -1.32 2.80
CA PRO A 97 9.18 -0.61 1.52
C PRO A 97 7.82 -0.04 1.11
N PHE A 98 6.73 -0.75 1.46
CA PHE A 98 5.36 -0.27 1.21
C PHE A 98 5.07 1.00 2.02
N PHE A 99 5.40 0.99 3.32
CA PHE A 99 5.20 2.17 4.16
C PHE A 99 6.08 3.34 3.75
N ASP A 100 7.33 3.07 3.38
CA ASP A 100 8.24 4.13 2.90
C ASP A 100 7.70 4.78 1.63
N TYR A 101 7.18 3.97 0.70
CA TYR A 101 6.55 4.47 -0.52
C TYR A 101 5.36 5.38 -0.19
N MET A 102 4.42 4.89 0.63
CA MET A 102 3.22 5.66 0.98
C MET A 102 3.56 6.93 1.76
N SER A 103 4.51 6.86 2.68
CA SER A 103 4.96 8.03 3.41
C SER A 103 5.53 9.08 2.46
N ASN A 104 6.34 8.67 1.51
CA ASN A 104 6.90 9.58 0.51
C ASN A 104 5.80 10.23 -0.35
N VAL A 105 4.85 9.44 -0.83
CA VAL A 105 3.73 9.92 -1.65
C VAL A 105 2.92 10.96 -0.88
N LEU A 106 2.60 10.68 0.39
CA LEU A 106 1.72 11.53 1.18
C LEU A 106 2.42 12.76 1.78
N THR A 107 3.76 12.80 1.77
CA THR A 107 4.53 13.93 2.30
C THR A 107 5.19 14.77 1.22
N THR A 108 4.95 14.47 -0.05
CA THR A 108 5.46 15.25 -1.20
C THR A 108 4.32 15.61 -2.13
N ASP A 109 4.53 16.65 -2.96
CA ASP A 109 3.63 16.94 -4.08
C ASP A 109 4.05 16.16 -5.33
N LEU A 110 3.33 16.35 -6.44
CA LEU A 110 3.61 15.65 -7.70
C LEU A 110 4.97 16.02 -8.32
N ASN A 111 5.58 17.09 -7.85
CA ASN A 111 6.92 17.52 -8.30
C ASN A 111 8.03 17.03 -7.36
N GLY A 112 7.68 16.25 -6.33
CA GLY A 112 8.64 15.72 -5.36
C GLY A 112 9.03 16.71 -4.26
N VAL A 113 8.34 17.85 -4.15
CA VAL A 113 8.59 18.84 -3.11
C VAL A 113 7.92 18.43 -1.81
N SER A 114 8.68 18.44 -0.71
CA SER A 114 8.16 18.06 0.60
C SER A 114 7.02 19.00 1.06
N LEU A 115 5.91 18.39 1.49
CA LEU A 115 4.79 19.12 2.09
C LEU A 115 5.04 19.46 3.57
N LEU A 116 6.07 18.90 4.17
CA LEU A 116 6.41 19.12 5.57
C LEU A 116 7.38 20.27 5.78
N GLY A 117 7.75 20.93 4.73
CA GLY A 117 8.60 22.15 4.79
C GLY A 117 9.97 21.98 4.22
#